data_3d1cc7dc9edbeb6025b1f187034c9a11
#
_entry.id   3d1cc7dc9edbeb6025b1f187034c9a11
#
_cell.length_a   1.000
_cell.length_b   1.000
_cell.length_c   1.000
_cell.angle_alpha   90.00
_cell.angle_beta   90.00
_cell.angle_gamma   90.00
#
_symmetry.space_group_name_H-M   'P 1'
#
loop_
_entity.id
_entity.type
_entity.pdbx_description
1 polymer ?
#
loop_
_entity_poly.entity_id
_entity_poly.type
_entity_poly.pdbx_seq_one_letter_code
_entity_poly.pdbx_strand_id
1 'polypeptide(L)'
;RVYYDKNGRVHAKYTEIYGRRGSLMYNTKGEPLSIHVFMNTLLKFEGTVYQAKCIQWGEKDYELLVNADRSRLDETELLAAYRHYLGEDAELRITYVDQIPIQASGKFMVCENKWNGRKQA
;
A
#
# COMPACT_ATOMS: atom_id res chain seq x y z
N ARG A 1 8.42 4.37 -14.28
CA ARG A 1 7.58 4.81 -13.18
C ARG A 1 6.41 5.63 -13.70
N VAL A 2 5.28 5.55 -13.03
CA VAL A 2 4.06 6.21 -13.49
C VAL A 2 3.51 7.16 -12.44
N TYR A 3 2.77 8.14 -12.89
CA TYR A 3 2.04 9.04 -12.02
C TYR A 3 0.76 9.44 -12.75
N TYR A 4 -0.17 10.03 -12.01
CA TYR A 4 -1.44 10.48 -12.58
C TYR A 4 -1.41 11.99 -12.72
N ASP A 5 -1.82 12.47 -13.89
CA ASP A 5 -1.94 13.90 -14.09
C ASP A 5 -3.28 14.40 -13.55
N LYS A 6 -3.57 15.68 -13.72
CA LYS A 6 -4.78 16.29 -13.19
C LYS A 6 -6.04 15.75 -13.84
N ASN A 7 -5.91 15.09 -14.98
CA ASN A 7 -7.03 14.49 -15.67
C ASN A 7 -7.19 13.01 -15.33
N GLY A 8 -6.39 12.52 -14.42
CA GLY A 8 -6.42 11.11 -14.04
C GLY A 8 -5.70 10.20 -14.99
N ARG A 9 -4.98 10.74 -15.95
CA ARG A 9 -4.24 9.92 -16.92
C ARG A 9 -2.91 9.49 -16.34
N VAL A 10 -2.53 8.28 -16.67
CA VAL A 10 -1.30 7.69 -16.18
C VAL A 10 -0.16 8.08 -17.11
N HIS A 11 0.93 8.56 -16.53
CA HIS A 11 2.12 8.93 -17.27
C HIS A 11 3.33 8.21 -16.74
N ALA A 12 4.24 7.83 -17.63
CA ALA A 12 5.56 7.38 -17.24
C ALA A 12 6.34 8.61 -16.81
N LYS A 13 6.98 8.52 -15.65
CA LYS A 13 7.67 9.67 -15.11
C LYS A 13 8.91 9.24 -14.35
N TYR A 14 9.52 10.15 -13.70
CA TYR A 14 10.77 9.90 -13.03
C TYR A 14 10.59 9.45 -11.63
N THR A 15 11.68 8.97 -11.12
CA THR A 15 11.72 8.27 -9.86
C THR A 15 11.39 9.10 -8.66
N GLU A 16 11.39 10.41 -8.74
CA GLU A 16 11.16 11.20 -7.54
C GLU A 16 9.81 10.93 -6.90
N ILE A 17 8.83 10.41 -7.65
CA ILE A 17 7.55 10.08 -7.06
C ILE A 17 7.62 8.79 -6.27
N TYR A 18 8.22 7.75 -6.84
CA TYR A 18 8.30 6.46 -6.19
C TYR A 18 9.63 6.27 -5.50
N GLY A 19 10.57 7.14 -5.79
CA GLY A 19 11.85 7.10 -5.17
C GLY A 19 11.89 7.71 -3.79
N ARG A 20 10.74 8.18 -3.30
CA ARG A 20 10.69 8.70 -1.95
C ARG A 20 10.98 7.57 -0.99
N ARG A 21 11.90 7.83 -0.11
CA ARG A 21 12.41 6.78 0.76
C ARG A 21 11.34 6.18 1.64
N GLY A 22 10.46 7.02 2.15
CA GLY A 22 9.42 6.58 3.05
C GLY A 22 8.37 5.70 2.40
N SER A 23 8.32 5.63 1.06
CA SER A 23 7.31 4.86 0.38
C SER A 23 7.83 3.55 -0.20
N LEU A 24 9.13 3.29 -0.09
CA LEU A 24 9.68 2.04 -0.61
C LEU A 24 9.50 0.95 0.42
N MET A 25 8.72 -0.06 0.06
CA MET A 25 8.41 -1.16 0.95
C MET A 25 9.15 -2.42 0.54
N TYR A 26 9.26 -3.33 1.49
CA TYR A 26 9.96 -4.60 1.26
C TYR A 26 9.05 -5.74 1.70
N ASN A 27 9.18 -6.88 1.02
CA ASN A 27 8.50 -8.09 1.47
C ASN A 27 9.27 -8.70 2.65
N THR A 28 8.78 -9.82 3.17
CA THR A 28 9.39 -10.45 4.34
C THR A 28 10.75 -11.05 4.05
N LYS A 29 11.12 -11.15 2.78
CA LYS A 29 12.45 -11.63 2.38
C LYS A 29 13.43 -10.48 2.13
N GLY A 30 12.96 -9.24 2.31
CA GLY A 30 13.82 -8.08 2.12
C GLY A 30 13.90 -7.60 0.70
N GLU A 31 13.03 -8.07 -0.18
CA GLU A 31 13.00 -7.64 -1.56
C GLU A 31 12.10 -6.43 -1.71
N PRO A 32 12.51 -5.42 -2.51
CA PRO A 32 11.68 -4.22 -2.67
C PRO A 32 10.43 -4.52 -3.48
N LEU A 33 9.36 -3.83 -3.13
CA LEU A 33 8.07 -3.98 -3.78
C LEU A 33 7.71 -2.71 -4.53
N SER A 34 7.21 -2.90 -5.74
CA SER A 34 6.72 -1.80 -6.55
C SER A 34 5.38 -1.32 -6.01
N ILE A 35 5.13 0.00 -6.11
CA ILE A 35 3.84 0.56 -5.74
C ILE A 35 2.70 -0.07 -6.56
N HIS A 36 3.00 -0.56 -7.76
CA HIS A 36 1.99 -1.18 -8.62
C HIS A 36 1.40 -2.44 -8.01
N VAL A 37 2.18 -3.14 -7.20
CA VAL A 37 1.70 -4.32 -6.48
C VAL A 37 0.50 -3.95 -5.62
N PHE A 38 0.62 -2.83 -4.91
CA PHE A 38 -0.45 -2.39 -4.00
C PHE A 38 -1.64 -1.85 -4.76
N MET A 39 -1.40 -1.15 -5.85
CA MET A 39 -2.48 -0.64 -6.68
C MET A 39 -3.28 -1.78 -7.31
N ASN A 40 -2.58 -2.78 -7.83
CA ASN A 40 -3.24 -3.93 -8.44
C ASN A 40 -4.04 -4.73 -7.42
N THR A 41 -3.52 -4.84 -6.20
CA THR A 41 -4.23 -5.53 -5.14
C THR A 41 -5.55 -4.83 -4.84
N LEU A 42 -5.53 -3.50 -4.78
CA LEU A 42 -6.74 -2.74 -4.51
C LEU A 42 -7.80 -2.90 -5.59
N LEU A 43 -7.38 -3.05 -6.85
CA LEU A 43 -8.33 -3.22 -7.93
C LEU A 43 -9.19 -4.46 -7.76
N LYS A 44 -8.66 -5.48 -7.09
CA LYS A 44 -9.42 -6.71 -6.86
C LYS A 44 -10.58 -6.51 -5.90
N PHE A 45 -10.56 -5.42 -5.15
CA PHE A 45 -11.57 -5.15 -4.13
C PHE A 45 -12.39 -3.91 -4.45
N GLU A 46 -12.38 -3.52 -5.72
CA GLU A 46 -13.16 -2.39 -6.17
C GLU A 46 -14.63 -2.63 -5.85
N GLY A 47 -15.28 -1.62 -5.26
CA GLY A 47 -16.67 -1.75 -4.86
C GLY A 47 -16.86 -2.08 -3.40
N THR A 48 -15.87 -2.67 -2.74
CA THR A 48 -15.95 -2.93 -1.30
C THR A 48 -14.92 -2.15 -0.51
N VAL A 49 -13.73 -1.94 -1.07
CA VAL A 49 -12.69 -1.15 -0.43
C VAL A 49 -12.58 0.18 -1.15
N TYR A 50 -12.80 1.26 -0.42
CA TYR A 50 -12.76 2.61 -0.98
C TYR A 50 -11.36 3.17 -0.94
N GLN A 51 -10.63 2.91 0.14
CA GLN A 51 -9.25 3.34 0.29
C GLN A 51 -8.52 2.29 1.13
N ALA A 52 -7.26 2.07 0.83
CA ALA A 52 -6.42 1.23 1.68
C ALA A 52 -4.98 1.69 1.57
N LYS A 53 -4.27 1.59 2.68
CA LYS A 53 -2.87 1.95 2.73
C LYS A 53 -2.14 0.90 3.55
N CYS A 54 -1.06 0.36 3.01
CA CYS A 54 -0.26 -0.63 3.70
C CYS A 54 0.95 0.06 4.32
N ILE A 55 1.15 -0.15 5.61
CA ILE A 55 2.27 0.45 6.33
C ILE A 55 3.18 -0.67 6.80
N GLN A 56 4.46 -0.54 6.52
CA GLN A 56 5.46 -1.47 7.04
C GLN A 56 6.04 -0.91 8.33
N TRP A 57 5.84 -1.62 9.43
CA TRP A 57 6.34 -1.22 10.74
C TRP A 57 7.60 -1.98 11.14
N GLY A 58 7.85 -3.12 10.52
CA GLY A 58 9.00 -3.94 10.82
C GLY A 58 9.32 -4.88 9.68
N GLU A 59 10.28 -5.77 9.89
CA GLU A 59 10.72 -6.69 8.85
C GLU A 59 9.57 -7.53 8.31
N LYS A 60 8.68 -7.95 9.20
CA LYS A 60 7.52 -8.78 8.84
C LYS A 60 6.23 -8.23 9.41
N ASP A 61 6.26 -7.00 9.91
CA ASP A 61 5.11 -6.40 10.60
C ASP A 61 4.51 -5.32 9.73
N TYR A 62 3.25 -5.52 9.34
CA TYR A 62 2.54 -4.63 8.44
C TYR A 62 1.15 -4.33 8.97
N GLU A 63 0.66 -3.16 8.62
CA GLU A 63 -0.69 -2.74 8.98
C GLU A 63 -1.42 -2.25 7.75
N LEU A 64 -2.67 -2.68 7.60
CA LEU A 64 -3.53 -2.15 6.54
C LEU A 64 -4.52 -1.17 7.17
N LEU A 65 -4.44 0.09 6.77
CA LEU A 65 -5.48 1.04 7.07
C LEU A 65 -6.53 0.89 5.98
N VAL A 66 -7.77 0.61 6.36
CA VAL A 66 -8.81 0.26 5.41
C VAL A 66 -10.05 1.11 5.63
N ASN A 67 -10.46 1.79 4.59
CA ASN A 67 -11.76 2.45 4.52
C ASN A 67 -12.61 1.61 3.57
N ALA A 68 -13.58 0.89 4.11
CA ALA A 68 -14.31 -0.09 3.35
C ALA A 68 -15.71 -0.31 3.90
N ASP A 69 -16.54 -0.93 3.09
CA ASP A 69 -17.84 -1.42 3.54
C ASP A 69 -17.61 -2.73 4.28
N ARG A 70 -17.54 -2.65 5.60
CA ARG A 70 -17.19 -3.80 6.42
C ARG A 70 -18.19 -4.94 6.31
N SER A 71 -19.43 -4.62 5.99
CA SER A 71 -20.46 -5.65 5.88
C SER A 71 -20.27 -6.51 4.64
N ARG A 72 -19.51 -6.05 3.67
CA ARG A 72 -19.31 -6.74 2.41
C ARG A 72 -17.88 -7.24 2.23
N LEU A 73 -16.96 -6.78 3.05
CA LEU A 73 -15.55 -7.10 2.90
C LEU A 73 -15.22 -8.47 3.51
N ASP A 74 -14.55 -9.30 2.73
CA ASP A 74 -13.98 -10.55 3.23
C ASP A 74 -12.55 -10.28 3.66
N GLU A 75 -12.34 -10.16 4.97
CA GLU A 75 -11.02 -9.84 5.50
C GLU A 75 -9.99 -10.92 5.19
N THR A 76 -10.42 -12.17 5.20
CA THR A 76 -9.51 -13.28 4.90
C THR A 76 -8.96 -13.15 3.49
N GLU A 77 -9.84 -12.82 2.56
CA GLU A 77 -9.44 -12.64 1.17
C GLU A 77 -8.52 -11.44 1.01
N LEU A 78 -8.83 -10.34 1.71
CA LEU A 78 -8.00 -9.14 1.66
C LEU A 78 -6.60 -9.42 2.18
N LEU A 79 -6.51 -10.07 3.34
CA LEU A 79 -5.22 -10.40 3.91
C LEU A 79 -4.43 -11.35 3.01
N ALA A 80 -5.10 -12.32 2.41
CA ALA A 80 -4.43 -13.26 1.51
C ALA A 80 -3.87 -12.55 0.29
N ALA A 81 -4.61 -11.58 -0.25
CA ALA A 81 -4.16 -10.84 -1.42
C ALA A 81 -2.90 -10.03 -1.12
N TYR A 82 -2.83 -9.43 0.06
CA TYR A 82 -1.63 -8.69 0.45
C TYR A 82 -0.47 -9.63 0.77
N ARG A 83 -0.74 -10.75 1.45
CA ARG A 83 0.31 -11.71 1.76
C ARG A 83 0.91 -12.34 0.51
N HIS A 84 0.14 -12.39 -0.56
CA HIS A 84 0.66 -12.91 -1.82
C HIS A 84 1.92 -12.16 -2.25
N TYR A 85 1.99 -10.87 -1.98
CA TYR A 85 3.13 -10.04 -2.34
C TYR A 85 4.09 -9.82 -1.17
N LEU A 86 3.56 -9.68 0.04
CA LEU A 86 4.40 -9.40 1.19
C LEU A 86 5.14 -10.63 1.69
N GLY A 87 4.52 -11.80 1.58
CA GLY A 87 5.07 -13.04 2.09
C GLY A 87 4.07 -13.73 2.98
N GLU A 88 4.09 -15.06 2.95
CA GLU A 88 3.13 -15.84 3.74
C GLU A 88 3.34 -15.67 5.24
N ASP A 89 4.56 -15.33 5.64
CA ASP A 89 4.89 -15.13 7.04
C ASP A 89 4.73 -13.68 7.48
N ALA A 90 4.14 -12.82 6.66
CA ALA A 90 3.88 -11.44 7.03
C ALA A 90 2.84 -11.38 8.15
N GLU A 91 3.16 -10.63 9.18
CA GLU A 91 2.21 -10.34 10.24
C GLU A 91 1.44 -9.08 9.82
N LEU A 92 0.19 -9.28 9.51
CA LEU A 92 -0.61 -8.28 8.86
C LEU A 92 -1.90 -8.07 9.63
N ARG A 93 -2.15 -6.84 10.05
CA ARG A 93 -3.36 -6.50 10.79
C ARG A 93 -4.14 -5.43 10.05
N ILE A 94 -5.45 -5.45 10.23
CA ILE A 94 -6.34 -4.49 9.59
C ILE A 94 -6.80 -3.49 10.65
N THR A 95 -6.67 -2.21 10.32
CA THR A 95 -7.21 -1.13 11.12
C THR A 95 -8.21 -0.37 10.25
N TYR A 96 -9.46 -0.35 10.68
CA TYR A 96 -10.49 0.34 9.92
C TYR A 96 -10.47 1.84 10.23
N VAL A 97 -10.57 2.63 9.20
CA VAL A 97 -10.61 4.10 9.32
C VAL A 97 -11.74 4.62 8.46
N ASP A 98 -12.26 5.79 8.83
CA ASP A 98 -13.33 6.42 8.05
C ASP A 98 -12.80 7.08 6.80
N GLN A 99 -11.55 7.52 6.84
CA GLN A 99 -10.95 8.20 5.72
C GLN A 99 -9.43 8.15 5.87
N ILE A 100 -8.74 7.95 4.75
CA ILE A 100 -7.29 8.05 4.72
C ILE A 100 -6.98 9.38 4.04
N PRO A 101 -6.30 10.30 4.74
CA PRO A 101 -6.03 11.62 4.18
C PRO A 101 -5.21 11.56 2.91
N ILE A 102 -5.55 12.44 1.97
CA ILE A 102 -4.76 12.65 0.77
C ILE A 102 -3.70 13.69 1.11
N GLN A 103 -2.49 13.48 0.66
CA GLN A 103 -1.40 14.41 0.96
C GLN A 103 -1.66 15.77 0.34
N ALA A 104 -0.99 16.79 0.88
CA ALA A 104 -1.12 18.15 0.39
C ALA A 104 -0.81 18.26 -1.09
N SER A 105 0.02 17.38 -1.60
CA SER A 105 0.36 17.34 -3.03
C SER A 105 -0.77 16.80 -3.89
N GLY A 106 -1.86 16.34 -3.29
CA GLY A 106 -2.96 15.73 -4.02
C GLY A 106 -2.76 14.26 -4.30
N LYS A 107 -1.71 13.68 -3.76
CA LYS A 107 -1.40 12.27 -4.02
C LYS A 107 -1.88 11.40 -2.88
N PHE A 108 -2.40 10.22 -3.24
CA PHE A 108 -2.78 9.22 -2.27
C PHE A 108 -1.67 8.18 -2.18
N MET A 109 -1.18 7.94 -0.97
CA MET A 109 -0.15 6.93 -0.76
C MET A 109 -0.80 5.61 -0.42
N VAL A 110 -0.58 4.60 -1.28
CA VAL A 110 -1.12 3.26 -1.05
C VAL A 110 -0.20 2.41 -0.17
N CYS A 111 1.01 2.89 0.08
CA CYS A 111 1.94 2.20 0.96
C CYS A 111 2.93 3.19 1.56
N GLU A 112 3.44 2.84 2.73
CA GLU A 112 4.42 3.67 3.41
C GLU A 112 5.29 2.78 4.28
N ASN A 113 6.60 3.00 4.25
CA ASN A 113 7.53 2.26 5.09
C ASN A 113 7.92 3.14 6.27
N LYS A 114 7.53 2.72 7.47
CA LYS A 114 7.89 3.40 8.70
C LYS A 114 8.89 2.59 9.53
N TRP A 115 9.46 1.56 8.93
CA TRP A 115 10.40 0.69 9.60
C TRP A 115 11.81 1.28 9.51
N ASN A 116 12.34 1.67 10.67
CA ASN A 116 13.65 2.30 10.75
C ASN A 116 14.80 1.31 10.73
N GLY A 117 14.53 0.03 10.89
CA GLY A 117 15.56 -0.99 10.87
C GLY A 117 16.19 -1.19 9.51
N ARG A 118 15.50 -0.76 8.43
CA ARG A 118 16.05 -0.85 7.08
C ARG A 118 16.27 0.54 6.55
N LYS A 119 17.51 0.85 6.25
CA LYS A 119 17.87 2.15 5.74
C LYS A 119 17.32 2.37 4.34
N GLN A 120 16.90 3.57 4.10
CA GLN A 120 16.39 3.99 2.80
C GLN A 120 17.50 4.71 2.05
N ALA A 121 18.57 4.08 1.86
CA ALA A 121 19.77 4.72 1.32
C ALA A 121 19.55 5.30 -0.07
#